data_4a48ac147fa361b3e2625c24d8e37854
#
_entry.id   4a48ac147fa361b3e2625c24d8e37854
#
_cell.length_a   1.000
_cell.length_b   1.000
_cell.length_c   1.000
_cell.angle_alpha   90.00
_cell.angle_beta   90.00
_cell.angle_gamma   90.00
#
_symmetry.space_group_name_H-M   'P 1'
#
loop_
_entity.id
_entity.type
_entity.pdbx_description
1 polymer ?
#
loop_
_entity_poly.entity_id
_entity_poly.type
_entity_poly.pdbx_seq_one_letter_code
_entity_poly.pdbx_strand_id
1 'polypeptide(L)'
;MAGASAGATFNQSLTFVEYEGAVDVLNRIDNDEIVERLAKGEFLFTFDPRDKAVAVEKDINSLTSLTAEKNKVFQKNKIVRVLDAINNDLTSQLKALIKSRKASGSDVPASDDGLQFVKTLITQYMGILQDGGGITGFDSESDIAIVLNEDRDGFIIDLAVQPVDAAEKFYFNVEVK
;
A
#
# COMPACT_ATOMS: atom_id res chain seq x y z
N MET A 1 -18.51 0.91 6.09
CA MET A 1 -17.35 1.26 5.23
C MET A 1 -16.04 1.39 6.02
N ALA A 2 -15.93 2.27 7.01
CA ALA A 2 -14.71 2.42 7.84
C ALA A 2 -14.22 1.11 8.44
N GLY A 3 -15.12 0.22 8.88
CA GLY A 3 -14.78 -1.08 9.43
C GLY A 3 -14.14 -2.03 8.43
N ALA A 4 -14.63 -2.10 7.20
CA ALA A 4 -14.05 -2.95 6.15
C ALA A 4 -12.64 -2.45 5.76
N SER A 5 -12.46 -1.14 5.63
CA SER A 5 -11.15 -0.54 5.34
C SER A 5 -10.15 -0.72 6.48
N ALA A 6 -10.62 -0.62 7.73
CA ALA A 6 -9.79 -0.81 8.93
C ALA A 6 -9.43 -2.28 9.18
N GLY A 7 -10.28 -3.22 8.74
CA GLY A 7 -10.04 -4.67 8.85
C GLY A 7 -9.26 -5.27 7.69
N ALA A 8 -9.07 -4.53 6.60
CA ALA A 8 -8.31 -5.02 5.45
C ALA A 8 -6.83 -5.18 5.80
N THR A 9 -6.22 -6.27 5.34
CA THR A 9 -4.77 -6.41 5.41
C THR A 9 -4.10 -5.36 4.51
N PHE A 10 -2.85 -4.99 4.84
CA PHE A 10 -2.15 -3.89 4.15
C PHE A 10 -2.06 -4.09 2.62
N ASN A 11 -1.96 -5.34 2.15
CA ASN A 11 -1.85 -5.69 0.73
C ASN A 11 -3.15 -6.20 0.09
N GLN A 12 -4.30 -6.09 0.77
CA GLN A 12 -5.60 -6.52 0.26
C GLN A 12 -6.31 -5.38 -0.48
N SER A 13 -6.81 -5.62 -1.70
CA SER A 13 -7.79 -4.75 -2.35
C SER A 13 -9.20 -5.06 -1.81
N LEU A 14 -9.99 -4.02 -1.61
CA LEU A 14 -11.41 -4.17 -1.25
C LEU A 14 -12.34 -4.25 -2.48
N THR A 15 -11.82 -4.11 -3.69
CA THR A 15 -12.60 -4.27 -4.93
C THR A 15 -13.27 -5.64 -4.92
N PHE A 16 -14.58 -5.67 -5.17
CA PHE A 16 -15.46 -6.85 -5.15
C PHE A 16 -15.62 -7.54 -3.78
N VAL A 17 -15.16 -6.93 -2.71
CA VAL A 17 -15.45 -7.45 -1.37
C VAL A 17 -16.91 -7.22 -1.05
N GLU A 18 -17.61 -8.31 -0.74
CA GLU A 18 -19.02 -8.30 -0.38
C GLU A 18 -19.26 -7.69 1.00
N TYR A 19 -20.36 -6.97 1.14
CA TYR A 19 -20.79 -6.42 2.41
C TYR A 19 -21.84 -7.34 3.05
N GLU A 20 -21.39 -8.14 4.01
CA GLU A 20 -22.26 -9.10 4.70
C GLU A 20 -23.48 -8.43 5.34
N GLY A 21 -24.65 -9.02 5.11
CA GLY A 21 -25.91 -8.56 5.67
C GLY A 21 -26.58 -7.44 4.89
N ALA A 22 -25.95 -6.88 3.86
CA ALA A 22 -26.62 -5.96 2.95
C ALA A 22 -27.47 -6.74 1.92
N VAL A 23 -28.73 -6.35 1.79
CA VAL A 23 -29.68 -7.00 0.88
C VAL A 23 -29.70 -6.30 -0.49
N ASP A 24 -29.53 -4.99 -0.49
CA ASP A 24 -29.53 -4.15 -1.69
C ASP A 24 -28.88 -2.80 -1.42
N VAL A 25 -28.64 -2.02 -2.47
CA VAL A 25 -28.23 -0.61 -2.41
C VAL A 25 -29.46 0.30 -2.49
N LEU A 26 -29.40 1.48 -1.88
CA LEU A 26 -30.52 2.42 -1.87
C LEU A 26 -30.97 2.80 -3.28
N ASN A 27 -30.01 3.07 -4.17
CA ASN A 27 -30.23 3.38 -5.57
C ASN A 27 -29.32 2.52 -6.43
N ARG A 28 -29.90 1.71 -7.29
CA ARG A 28 -29.15 0.98 -8.32
C ARG A 28 -28.85 1.95 -9.46
N ILE A 29 -27.59 2.13 -9.72
CA ILE A 29 -27.07 3.01 -10.77
C ILE A 29 -26.62 2.18 -11.97
N ASP A 30 -26.67 2.75 -13.16
CA ASP A 30 -26.20 2.09 -14.38
C ASP A 30 -24.66 2.17 -14.52
N ASN A 31 -24.12 1.47 -15.51
CA ASN A 31 -22.69 1.40 -15.71
C ASN A 31 -22.05 2.75 -16.05
N ASP A 32 -22.77 3.62 -16.78
CA ASP A 32 -22.26 4.92 -17.20
C ASP A 32 -22.16 5.84 -15.98
N GLU A 33 -23.16 5.83 -15.10
CA GLU A 33 -23.13 6.55 -13.84
C GLU A 33 -22.03 6.02 -12.89
N ILE A 34 -21.83 4.69 -12.83
CA ILE A 34 -20.72 4.08 -12.05
C ILE A 34 -19.40 4.66 -12.53
N VAL A 35 -19.12 4.65 -13.83
CA VAL A 35 -17.88 5.15 -14.41
C VAL A 35 -17.67 6.63 -14.11
N GLU A 36 -18.72 7.46 -14.25
CA GLU A 36 -18.66 8.89 -13.95
C GLU A 36 -18.34 9.16 -12.48
N ARG A 37 -18.99 8.45 -11.57
CA ARG A 37 -18.80 8.63 -10.12
C ARG A 37 -17.44 8.14 -9.66
N LEU A 38 -16.95 7.01 -10.19
CA LEU A 38 -15.59 6.53 -9.94
C LEU A 38 -14.54 7.54 -10.46
N ALA A 39 -14.78 8.18 -11.61
CA ALA A 39 -13.89 9.23 -12.12
C ALA A 39 -13.83 10.46 -11.20
N LYS A 40 -14.88 10.72 -10.44
CA LYS A 40 -14.93 11.77 -9.39
C LYS A 40 -14.30 11.32 -8.06
N GLY A 41 -13.77 10.10 -7.99
CA GLY A 41 -13.14 9.54 -6.77
C GLY A 41 -14.15 9.10 -5.71
N GLU A 42 -15.38 8.79 -6.11
CA GLU A 42 -16.39 8.27 -5.20
C GLU A 42 -16.14 6.78 -4.93
N PHE A 43 -16.24 6.39 -3.66
CA PHE A 43 -16.22 4.99 -3.26
C PHE A 43 -17.65 4.45 -3.28
N LEU A 44 -17.91 3.47 -4.13
CA LEU A 44 -19.25 2.98 -4.41
C LEU A 44 -19.44 1.54 -3.93
N PHE A 45 -20.66 1.28 -3.44
CA PHE A 45 -21.21 -0.07 -3.34
C PHE A 45 -22.20 -0.29 -4.47
N THR A 46 -22.10 -1.44 -5.12
CA THR A 46 -23.02 -1.86 -6.18
C THR A 46 -23.67 -3.19 -5.83
N PHE A 47 -24.85 -3.43 -6.35
CA PHE A 47 -25.54 -4.71 -6.20
C PHE A 47 -25.27 -5.56 -7.44
N ASP A 48 -24.66 -6.72 -7.25
CA ASP A 48 -24.55 -7.72 -8.33
C ASP A 48 -25.81 -8.62 -8.35
N PRO A 49 -26.60 -8.55 -9.42
CA PRO A 49 -27.80 -9.39 -9.51
C PRO A 49 -27.53 -10.88 -9.70
N ARG A 50 -26.32 -11.27 -10.13
CA ARG A 50 -25.91 -12.68 -10.29
C ARG A 50 -25.61 -13.32 -8.95
N ASP A 51 -24.79 -12.64 -8.16
CA ASP A 51 -24.38 -13.11 -6.84
C ASP A 51 -25.37 -12.73 -5.75
N LYS A 52 -26.33 -11.83 -6.07
CA LYS A 52 -27.32 -11.24 -5.15
C LYS A 52 -26.65 -10.63 -3.91
N ALA A 53 -25.53 -10.01 -4.13
CA ALA A 53 -24.68 -9.42 -3.09
C ALA A 53 -24.43 -7.94 -3.35
N VAL A 54 -24.22 -7.20 -2.27
CA VAL A 54 -23.71 -5.84 -2.33
C VAL A 54 -22.20 -5.89 -2.14
N ALA A 55 -21.45 -5.37 -3.08
CA ALA A 55 -20.00 -5.38 -3.05
C ALA A 55 -19.40 -3.99 -3.29
N VAL A 56 -18.15 -3.82 -2.91
CA VAL A 56 -17.35 -2.64 -3.25
C VAL A 56 -17.05 -2.67 -4.75
N GLU A 57 -17.48 -1.65 -5.48
CA GLU A 57 -17.23 -1.56 -6.92
C GLU A 57 -15.74 -1.40 -7.22
N LYS A 58 -15.05 -0.52 -6.48
CA LYS A 58 -13.61 -0.29 -6.64
C LYS A 58 -12.98 0.30 -5.40
N ASP A 59 -11.81 -0.22 -5.02
CA ASP A 59 -11.04 0.26 -3.86
C ASP A 59 -10.17 1.47 -4.21
N ILE A 60 -10.83 2.63 -4.35
CA ILE A 60 -10.20 3.91 -4.69
C ILE A 60 -10.46 4.97 -3.61
N ASN A 61 -9.66 6.03 -3.65
CA ASN A 61 -9.84 7.22 -2.82
C ASN A 61 -10.27 8.44 -3.65
N SER A 62 -10.47 9.56 -2.99
CA SER A 62 -10.94 10.81 -3.60
C SER A 62 -9.85 11.62 -4.34
N LEU A 63 -8.66 11.06 -4.55
CA LEU A 63 -7.61 11.73 -5.31
C LEU A 63 -7.99 11.78 -6.79
N THR A 64 -8.43 12.93 -7.28
CA THR A 64 -8.79 13.15 -8.69
C THR A 64 -7.84 14.12 -9.41
N SER A 65 -7.14 14.97 -8.65
CA SER A 65 -6.14 15.90 -9.21
C SER A 65 -4.78 15.22 -9.27
N LEU A 66 -4.36 14.81 -10.47
CA LEU A 66 -3.08 14.13 -10.67
C LEU A 66 -1.99 15.16 -10.99
N THR A 67 -0.81 14.94 -10.43
CA THR A 67 0.41 15.67 -10.70
C THR A 67 1.52 14.70 -11.08
N ALA A 68 2.70 15.20 -11.49
CA ALA A 68 3.85 14.33 -11.74
C ALA A 68 4.24 13.51 -10.51
N GLU A 69 4.08 14.07 -9.30
CA GLU A 69 4.39 13.42 -8.02
C GLU A 69 3.24 12.54 -7.52
N LYS A 70 1.98 12.94 -7.81
CA LYS A 70 0.76 12.22 -7.42
C LYS A 70 0.12 11.57 -8.65
N ASN A 71 0.70 10.47 -9.10
CA ASN A 71 0.20 9.75 -10.26
C ASN A 71 -1.04 8.89 -9.92
N LYS A 72 -1.63 8.27 -10.94
CA LYS A 72 -2.85 7.46 -10.83
C LYS A 72 -2.73 6.27 -9.85
N VAL A 73 -1.53 5.83 -9.55
CA VAL A 73 -1.26 4.72 -8.62
C VAL A 73 -1.75 5.08 -7.21
N PHE A 74 -1.59 6.34 -6.78
CA PHE A 74 -2.06 6.81 -5.48
C PHE A 74 -3.58 6.93 -5.34
N GLN A 75 -4.35 6.75 -6.41
CA GLN A 75 -5.80 6.64 -6.32
C GLN A 75 -6.27 5.33 -5.68
N LYS A 76 -5.42 4.31 -5.64
CA LYS A 76 -5.74 2.99 -5.11
C LYS A 76 -5.45 2.93 -3.61
N ASN A 77 -6.48 2.66 -2.82
CA ASN A 77 -6.33 2.54 -1.36
C ASN A 77 -5.37 1.42 -0.95
N LYS A 78 -5.36 0.29 -1.68
CA LYS A 78 -4.40 -0.79 -1.45
C LYS A 78 -2.95 -0.27 -1.50
N ILE A 79 -2.61 0.51 -2.52
CA ILE A 79 -1.24 1.04 -2.69
C ILE A 79 -0.89 2.00 -1.54
N VAL A 80 -1.83 2.89 -1.19
CA VAL A 80 -1.64 3.81 -0.07
C VAL A 80 -1.43 3.03 1.25
N ARG A 81 -2.23 1.98 1.50
CA ARG A 81 -2.06 1.12 2.69
C ARG A 81 -0.70 0.43 2.75
N VAL A 82 -0.18 -0.05 1.61
CA VAL A 82 1.17 -0.64 1.56
C VAL A 82 2.23 0.39 1.95
N LEU A 83 2.16 1.59 1.39
CA LEU A 83 3.13 2.66 1.69
C LEU A 83 3.04 3.13 3.14
N ASP A 84 1.83 3.28 3.67
CA ASP A 84 1.60 3.64 5.07
C ASP A 84 2.11 2.55 6.03
N ALA A 85 1.90 1.27 5.68
CA ALA A 85 2.43 0.15 6.45
C ALA A 85 3.96 0.17 6.48
N ILE A 86 4.63 0.36 5.33
CA ILE A 86 6.09 0.48 5.24
C ILE A 86 6.59 1.60 6.16
N ASN A 87 6.00 2.78 6.07
CA ASN A 87 6.41 3.93 6.89
C ASN A 87 6.23 3.66 8.40
N ASN A 88 5.09 3.11 8.79
CA ASN A 88 4.78 2.82 10.20
C ASN A 88 5.69 1.72 10.77
N ASP A 89 5.88 0.64 10.01
CA ASP A 89 6.65 -0.52 10.45
C ASP A 89 8.14 -0.18 10.54
N LEU A 90 8.71 0.48 9.52
CA LEU A 90 10.11 0.92 9.56
C LEU A 90 10.36 1.91 10.69
N THR A 91 9.46 2.87 10.90
CA THR A 91 9.55 3.80 12.04
C THR A 91 9.56 3.05 13.37
N SER A 92 8.69 2.05 13.52
CA SER A 92 8.61 1.22 14.73
C SER A 92 9.87 0.38 14.95
N GLN A 93 10.35 -0.27 13.88
CA GLN A 93 11.53 -1.13 13.94
C GLN A 93 12.83 -0.34 14.19
N LEU A 94 12.99 0.84 13.57
CA LEU A 94 14.13 1.72 13.82
C LEU A 94 14.13 2.23 15.28
N LYS A 95 12.96 2.60 15.81
CA LYS A 95 12.83 2.95 17.24
C LYS A 95 13.15 1.77 18.15
N ALA A 96 12.75 0.56 17.80
CA ALA A 96 13.07 -0.66 18.55
C ALA A 96 14.57 -0.96 18.50
N LEU A 97 15.23 -0.78 17.36
CA LEU A 97 16.67 -0.90 17.20
C LEU A 97 17.42 0.04 18.16
N ILE A 98 17.06 1.34 18.17
CA ILE A 98 17.68 2.33 19.07
C ILE A 98 17.47 1.93 20.55
N LYS A 99 16.26 1.54 20.94
CA LYS A 99 15.94 1.13 22.31
C LYS A 99 16.72 -0.11 22.73
N SER A 100 16.81 -1.11 21.86
CA SER A 100 17.54 -2.36 22.13
C SER A 100 19.05 -2.11 22.32
N ARG A 101 19.63 -1.25 21.50
CA ARG A 101 21.03 -0.84 21.63
C ARG A 101 21.29 -0.11 22.94
N LYS A 102 20.46 0.85 23.30
CA LYS A 102 20.57 1.56 24.59
C LYS A 102 20.41 0.64 25.78
N ALA A 103 19.51 -0.34 25.73
CA ALA A 103 19.35 -1.33 26.79
C ALA A 103 20.61 -2.22 27.00
N SER A 104 21.36 -2.44 25.93
CA SER A 104 22.67 -3.15 26.00
C SER A 104 23.87 -2.26 26.33
N GLY A 105 23.66 -1.00 26.69
CA GLY A 105 24.69 -0.04 27.04
C GLY A 105 25.47 0.52 25.85
N SER A 106 24.88 0.47 24.65
CA SER A 106 25.46 1.03 23.42
C SER A 106 24.46 1.90 22.68
N ASP A 107 24.94 2.62 21.68
CA ASP A 107 24.08 3.40 20.77
C ASP A 107 24.13 2.82 19.34
N VAL A 108 23.26 3.29 18.48
CA VAL A 108 23.41 3.20 17.03
C VAL A 108 24.33 4.34 16.63
N PRO A 109 25.58 4.09 16.23
CA PRO A 109 26.52 5.17 15.95
C PRO A 109 26.11 5.92 14.66
N ALA A 110 26.28 7.24 14.67
CA ALA A 110 26.12 8.06 13.47
C ALA A 110 27.40 7.97 12.60
N SER A 111 27.64 6.80 12.04
CA SER A 111 28.81 6.42 11.24
C SER A 111 28.44 5.34 10.24
N ASP A 112 29.41 4.89 9.42
CA ASP A 112 29.22 3.79 8.46
C ASP A 112 28.72 2.49 9.12
N ASP A 113 29.18 2.18 10.34
CA ASP A 113 28.68 1.01 11.07
C ASP A 113 27.18 1.13 11.40
N GLY A 114 26.76 2.31 11.86
CA GLY A 114 25.33 2.56 12.13
C GLY A 114 24.49 2.53 10.87
N LEU A 115 25.03 3.05 9.76
CA LEU A 115 24.40 2.97 8.44
C LEU A 115 24.17 1.51 8.05
N GLN A 116 25.14 0.62 8.23
CA GLN A 116 25.00 -0.81 7.93
C GLN A 116 23.93 -1.49 8.78
N PHE A 117 23.79 -1.14 10.07
CA PHE A 117 22.69 -1.66 10.90
C PHE A 117 21.33 -1.26 10.36
N VAL A 118 21.18 0.01 9.97
CA VAL A 118 19.92 0.54 9.40
C VAL A 118 19.65 -0.11 8.05
N LYS A 119 20.63 -0.19 7.15
CA LYS A 119 20.50 -0.83 5.84
C LYS A 119 20.07 -2.30 5.97
N THR A 120 20.72 -3.04 6.88
CA THR A 120 20.38 -4.46 7.11
C THR A 120 18.94 -4.63 7.57
N LEU A 121 18.50 -3.81 8.53
CA LEU A 121 17.11 -3.85 9.03
C LEU A 121 16.09 -3.58 7.91
N ILE A 122 16.32 -2.53 7.11
CA ILE A 122 15.42 -2.18 5.99
C ILE A 122 15.41 -3.31 4.97
N THR A 123 16.58 -3.83 4.58
CA THR A 123 16.68 -4.93 3.60
C THR A 123 15.90 -6.17 4.05
N GLN A 124 16.01 -6.56 5.31
CA GLN A 124 15.29 -7.69 5.88
C GLN A 124 13.77 -7.47 5.85
N TYR A 125 13.33 -6.28 6.26
CA TYR A 125 11.90 -5.94 6.25
C TYR A 125 11.33 -5.92 4.83
N MET A 126 12.03 -5.30 3.88
CA MET A 126 11.59 -5.24 2.49
C MET A 126 11.57 -6.62 1.83
N GLY A 127 12.52 -7.49 2.18
CA GLY A 127 12.50 -8.91 1.76
C GLY A 127 11.24 -9.62 2.23
N ILE A 128 10.85 -9.46 3.49
CA ILE A 128 9.59 -10.03 4.03
C ILE A 128 8.37 -9.52 3.28
N LEU A 129 8.33 -8.22 2.95
CA LEU A 129 7.22 -7.64 2.17
C LEU A 129 7.18 -8.17 0.75
N GLN A 130 8.33 -8.40 0.12
CA GLN A 130 8.41 -8.96 -1.22
C GLN A 130 7.95 -10.42 -1.24
N ASP A 131 8.40 -11.24 -0.29
CA ASP A 131 7.98 -12.62 -0.12
C ASP A 131 6.47 -12.73 0.17
N GLY A 132 5.93 -11.77 0.92
CA GLY A 132 4.50 -11.65 1.21
C GLY A 132 3.67 -11.04 0.06
N GLY A 133 4.28 -10.71 -1.09
CA GLY A 133 3.58 -10.15 -2.25
C GLY A 133 3.05 -8.72 -2.05
N GLY A 134 3.57 -7.98 -1.09
CA GLY A 134 3.23 -6.57 -0.88
C GLY A 134 3.92 -5.64 -1.86
N ILE A 135 5.17 -5.96 -2.19
CA ILE A 135 6.02 -5.23 -3.14
C ILE A 135 6.67 -6.20 -4.13
N THR A 136 7.27 -5.67 -5.18
CA THR A 136 8.01 -6.46 -6.17
C THR A 136 9.27 -5.75 -6.64
N GLY A 137 10.25 -6.54 -7.11
CA GLY A 137 11.46 -6.02 -7.76
C GLY A 137 12.39 -5.21 -6.86
N PHE A 138 12.32 -5.39 -5.55
CA PHE A 138 13.18 -4.67 -4.60
C PHE A 138 14.62 -5.19 -4.66
N ASP A 139 15.56 -4.26 -4.79
CA ASP A 139 17.01 -4.50 -4.76
C ASP A 139 17.67 -3.54 -3.73
N SER A 140 18.27 -4.12 -2.69
CA SER A 140 18.89 -3.36 -1.60
C SER A 140 20.06 -2.46 -2.01
N GLU A 141 20.66 -2.69 -3.17
CA GLU A 141 21.81 -1.89 -3.63
C GLU A 141 21.36 -0.67 -4.43
N SER A 142 20.26 -0.76 -5.18
CA SER A 142 19.75 0.34 -6.00
C SER A 142 18.61 1.12 -5.35
N ASP A 143 17.80 0.47 -4.51
CA ASP A 143 16.54 1.02 -4.02
C ASP A 143 16.65 1.62 -2.61
N ILE A 144 17.81 1.47 -1.93
CA ILE A 144 18.08 2.09 -0.64
C ILE A 144 19.25 3.06 -0.76
N ALA A 145 19.01 4.34 -0.52
CA ALA A 145 20.06 5.32 -0.29
C ALA A 145 20.00 5.82 1.15
N ILE A 146 21.11 5.72 1.87
CA ILE A 146 21.22 6.18 3.26
C ILE A 146 22.45 7.08 3.38
N VAL A 147 22.23 8.28 3.90
CA VAL A 147 23.32 9.24 4.15
C VAL A 147 23.19 9.82 5.55
N LEU A 148 24.31 10.24 6.15
CA LEU A 148 24.29 11.01 7.39
C LEU A 148 23.64 12.37 7.13
N ASN A 149 22.85 12.84 8.10
CA ASN A 149 22.35 14.21 8.08
C ASN A 149 23.48 15.23 8.34
N GLU A 150 23.20 16.51 8.09
CA GLU A 150 24.20 17.60 8.24
C GLU A 150 24.72 17.70 9.68
N ASP A 151 23.87 17.49 10.69
CA ASP A 151 24.21 17.54 12.10
C ASP A 151 24.99 16.31 12.60
N ARG A 152 25.11 15.28 11.79
CA ARG A 152 25.76 13.98 12.09
C ARG A 152 25.18 13.26 13.32
N ASP A 153 23.90 13.43 13.57
CA ASP A 153 23.17 12.79 14.68
C ASP A 153 22.06 11.85 14.21
N GLY A 154 21.90 11.66 12.89
CA GLY A 154 20.88 10.83 12.27
C GLY A 154 21.17 10.46 10.83
N PHE A 155 20.27 9.70 10.24
CA PHE A 155 20.32 9.26 8.85
C PHE A 155 19.13 9.80 8.06
N ILE A 156 19.39 10.24 6.84
CA ILE A 156 18.38 10.48 5.80
C ILE A 156 18.31 9.19 4.99
N ILE A 157 17.09 8.67 4.83
CA ILE A 157 16.83 7.38 4.17
C ILE A 157 15.88 7.63 3.01
N ASP A 158 16.37 7.42 1.80
CA ASP A 158 15.55 7.40 0.59
C ASP A 158 15.32 5.94 0.18
N LEU A 159 14.05 5.57 0.00
CA LEU A 159 13.63 4.21 -0.29
C LEU A 159 12.72 4.19 -1.53
N ALA A 160 13.17 3.52 -2.58
CA ALA A 160 12.35 3.26 -3.76
C ALA A 160 11.55 1.97 -3.57
N VAL A 161 10.25 2.01 -3.87
CA VAL A 161 9.34 0.88 -3.65
C VAL A 161 8.37 0.74 -4.80
N GLN A 162 8.17 -0.49 -5.26
CA GLN A 162 7.14 -0.84 -6.23
C GLN A 162 6.07 -1.74 -5.59
N PRO A 163 4.96 -1.18 -5.07
CA PRO A 163 3.87 -1.97 -4.52
C PRO A 163 3.21 -2.84 -5.59
N VAL A 164 2.82 -4.07 -5.21
CA VAL A 164 2.07 -4.98 -6.08
C VAL A 164 0.60 -4.58 -6.10
N ASP A 165 0.06 -4.34 -7.28
CA ASP A 165 -1.35 -4.04 -7.46
C ASP A 165 -2.22 -5.31 -7.53
N ALA A 166 -3.55 -5.17 -7.36
CA ALA A 166 -4.49 -6.25 -7.54
C ALA A 166 -4.86 -6.40 -9.04
N ALA A 167 -4.94 -7.64 -9.52
CA ALA A 167 -5.49 -7.93 -10.83
C ALA A 167 -7.02 -7.86 -10.74
N GLU A 168 -7.60 -6.74 -11.20
CA GLU A 168 -9.05 -6.47 -11.14
C GLU A 168 -9.75 -6.63 -12.49
N LYS A 169 -9.00 -6.82 -13.60
CA LYS A 169 -9.54 -6.89 -14.96
C LYS A 169 -8.91 -8.04 -15.74
N PHE A 170 -9.76 -8.83 -16.37
CA PHE A 170 -9.35 -9.93 -17.23
C PHE A 170 -10.00 -9.72 -18.62
N TYR A 171 -9.21 -9.81 -19.68
CA TYR A 171 -9.66 -9.68 -21.04
C TYR A 171 -9.52 -11.03 -21.73
N PHE A 172 -10.61 -11.54 -22.31
CA PHE A 172 -10.65 -12.81 -23.01
C PHE A 172 -10.87 -12.58 -24.50
N ASN A 173 -9.96 -13.08 -25.33
CA ASN A 173 -10.16 -13.18 -26.76
C ASN A 173 -10.50 -14.63 -27.11
N VAL A 174 -11.70 -14.87 -27.60
CA VAL A 174 -12.17 -16.21 -28.00
C VAL A 174 -12.29 -16.27 -29.53
N GLU A 175 -11.51 -17.12 -30.16
CA GLU A 175 -11.60 -17.39 -31.59
C GLU A 175 -12.32 -18.71 -31.82
N VAL A 176 -13.32 -18.69 -32.71
CA VAL A 176 -14.02 -19.91 -33.17
C VAL A 176 -13.26 -20.47 -34.36
N LYS A 177 -12.80 -21.72 -34.27
CA LYS A 177 -12.14 -22.45 -35.36
C LYS A 177 -13.15 -23.23 -36.18
#